data_ad429d41c18a86662f2d8f2630c648b0
#
_entry.id   ad429d41c18a86662f2d8f2630c648b0
#
_cell.length_a   1.000
_cell.length_b   1.000
_cell.length_c   1.000
_cell.angle_alpha   90.00
_cell.angle_beta   90.00
_cell.angle_gamma   90.00
#
_symmetry.space_group_name_H-M   'P 1'
#
loop_
_entity.id
_entity.type
_entity.pdbx_description
1 polymer ?
#
loop_
_entity_poly.entity_id
_entity_poly.type
_entity_poly.pdbx_seq_one_letter_code
_entity_poly.pdbx_strand_id
1 'polypeptide(L)'
;EALLGMPFDIHTGGIDHREIHHPNEIAQNQAYCCTNGLDVAANSGARIWMHNNFLVERSGKMSKSSGEFLRLQLLVDKGYHPLAYRLMCLQAHYRSELEFSWEGLGAALTRLKRMVMAVANLRAQAQPAAAPGPRFDPFLERFDAAVSDDLNTAIALTVLEEVVGLKKVDAGEKLATIAAMDAVMGLGLLTMDRTDLRIRPAAATITEAEIEA
;
A
#
# COMPACT_ATOMS: atom_id res chain seq x y z
N GLU A 1 5.99 -26.22 0.12
CA GLU A 1 5.67 -27.16 1.22
C GLU A 1 6.84 -27.35 2.17
N ALA A 2 8.04 -27.64 1.68
CA ALA A 2 9.22 -27.88 2.53
C ALA A 2 9.61 -26.71 3.42
N LEU A 3 9.29 -25.47 3.04
CA LEU A 3 9.64 -24.26 3.78
C LEU A 3 8.48 -23.68 4.59
N LEU A 4 7.26 -23.72 4.04
CA LEU A 4 6.10 -23.04 4.62
C LEU A 4 5.12 -23.99 5.33
N GLY A 5 5.30 -25.29 5.16
CA GLY A 5 4.32 -26.29 5.59
C GLY A 5 3.12 -26.36 4.66
N MET A 6 2.11 -27.18 5.04
CA MET A 6 0.91 -27.38 4.25
C MET A 6 -0.31 -27.58 5.15
N PRO A 7 -1.43 -26.90 4.93
CA PRO A 7 -1.58 -25.76 4.02
C PRO A 7 -0.86 -24.51 4.57
N PHE A 8 -0.30 -23.69 3.71
CA PHE A 8 0.16 -22.36 4.11
C PHE A 8 -1.00 -21.34 4.05
N ASP A 9 -0.80 -20.15 4.60
CA ASP A 9 -1.94 -19.25 4.84
C ASP A 9 -2.43 -18.58 3.57
N ILE A 10 -1.57 -17.88 2.83
CA ILE A 10 -1.98 -17.04 1.69
C ILE A 10 -1.07 -17.30 0.49
N HIS A 11 -1.69 -17.59 -0.65
CA HIS A 11 -1.04 -17.66 -1.96
C HIS A 11 -1.55 -16.54 -2.86
N THR A 12 -0.62 -15.76 -3.42
CA THR A 12 -0.97 -14.57 -4.20
C THR A 12 -0.51 -14.71 -5.66
N GLY A 13 -1.24 -14.10 -6.58
CA GLY A 13 -0.86 -13.99 -7.98
C GLY A 13 -1.64 -12.93 -8.73
N GLY A 14 -1.29 -12.69 -9.99
CA GLY A 14 -2.09 -11.89 -10.88
C GLY A 14 -3.39 -12.61 -11.27
N ILE A 15 -4.38 -11.86 -11.74
CA ILE A 15 -5.68 -12.41 -12.16
C ILE A 15 -5.53 -13.46 -13.26
N ASP A 16 -4.50 -13.39 -14.09
CA ASP A 16 -4.17 -14.35 -15.13
C ASP A 16 -3.73 -15.71 -14.59
N HIS A 17 -3.26 -15.80 -13.35
CA HIS A 17 -2.90 -17.06 -12.70
C HIS A 17 -4.12 -17.88 -12.29
N ARG A 18 -5.26 -17.24 -12.09
CA ARG A 18 -6.48 -17.86 -11.58
C ARG A 18 -7.00 -19.00 -12.44
N GLU A 19 -6.89 -18.88 -13.76
CA GLU A 19 -7.52 -19.83 -14.68
C GLU A 19 -6.59 -20.99 -15.10
N ILE A 20 -5.26 -20.81 -15.03
CA ILE A 20 -4.31 -21.79 -15.55
C ILE A 20 -3.22 -22.14 -14.52
N HIS A 21 -2.50 -21.16 -14.02
CA HIS A 21 -1.30 -21.38 -13.20
C HIS A 21 -1.65 -21.98 -11.84
N HIS A 22 -2.52 -21.33 -11.09
CA HIS A 22 -2.93 -21.78 -9.76
C HIS A 22 -3.72 -23.11 -9.78
N PRO A 23 -4.62 -23.37 -10.73
CA PRO A 23 -5.21 -24.72 -10.86
C PRO A 23 -4.18 -25.82 -11.06
N ASN A 24 -3.11 -25.57 -11.83
CA ASN A 24 -2.03 -26.53 -12.01
C ASN A 24 -1.21 -26.73 -10.72
N GLU A 25 -0.96 -25.67 -9.95
CA GLU A 25 -0.30 -25.79 -8.65
C GLU A 25 -1.15 -26.59 -7.65
N ILE A 26 -2.46 -26.36 -7.63
CA ILE A 26 -3.40 -27.14 -6.81
C ILE A 26 -3.34 -28.61 -7.20
N ALA A 27 -3.38 -28.92 -8.50
CA ALA A 27 -3.28 -30.28 -8.99
C ALA A 27 -1.95 -30.96 -8.59
N GLN A 28 -0.85 -30.23 -8.65
CA GLN A 28 0.46 -30.72 -8.19
C GLN A 28 0.48 -30.98 -6.69
N ASN A 29 -0.10 -30.09 -5.87
CA ASN A 29 -0.22 -30.26 -4.43
C ASN A 29 -1.07 -31.50 -4.09
N GLN A 30 -2.21 -31.68 -4.78
CA GLN A 30 -3.07 -32.83 -4.59
C GLN A 30 -2.37 -34.14 -4.98
N ALA A 31 -1.65 -34.15 -6.08
CA ALA A 31 -0.88 -35.31 -6.50
C ALA A 31 0.24 -35.67 -5.51
N TYR A 32 0.92 -34.65 -4.97
CA TYR A 32 1.99 -34.84 -3.98
C TYR A 32 1.45 -35.40 -2.65
N CYS A 33 0.31 -34.88 -2.19
CA CYS A 33 -0.30 -35.28 -0.92
C CYS A 33 -1.23 -36.47 -1.03
N CYS A 34 -1.43 -37.02 -2.23
CA CYS A 34 -2.41 -38.09 -2.51
C CYS A 34 -3.82 -37.72 -2.03
N THR A 35 -4.24 -36.45 -2.25
CA THR A 35 -5.54 -35.90 -1.85
C THR A 35 -6.36 -35.49 -3.06
N ASN A 36 -7.68 -35.32 -2.88
CA ASN A 36 -8.60 -34.86 -3.91
C ASN A 36 -9.61 -33.87 -3.33
N GLY A 37 -10.23 -33.07 -4.23
CA GLY A 37 -11.24 -32.11 -3.88
C GLY A 37 -10.68 -30.82 -3.30
N LEU A 38 -11.55 -29.83 -3.10
CA LEU A 38 -11.20 -28.51 -2.57
C LEU A 38 -11.92 -28.19 -1.26
N ASP A 39 -12.57 -29.18 -0.66
CA ASP A 39 -13.37 -29.02 0.55
C ASP A 39 -12.51 -28.68 1.79
N VAL A 40 -11.23 -29.01 1.70
CA VAL A 40 -10.25 -28.75 2.77
C VAL A 40 -9.06 -27.98 2.18
N ALA A 41 -8.65 -26.91 2.84
CA ALA A 41 -7.52 -26.08 2.43
C ALA A 41 -6.21 -26.87 2.22
N ALA A 42 -6.01 -27.94 3.01
CA ALA A 42 -4.87 -28.86 2.84
C ALA A 42 -4.80 -29.47 1.43
N ASN A 43 -5.94 -29.69 0.78
CA ASN A 43 -5.97 -30.28 -0.56
C ASN A 43 -5.60 -29.28 -1.65
N SER A 44 -5.73 -27.97 -1.42
CA SER A 44 -5.33 -26.95 -2.38
C SER A 44 -3.90 -26.44 -2.19
N GLY A 45 -3.33 -26.64 -1.00
CA GLY A 45 -2.01 -26.15 -0.62
C GLY A 45 -2.01 -24.82 0.12
N ALA A 46 -3.02 -23.97 -0.07
CA ALA A 46 -3.18 -22.70 0.63
C ALA A 46 -4.59 -22.52 1.19
N ARG A 47 -4.71 -21.79 2.30
CA ARG A 47 -6.01 -21.44 2.92
C ARG A 47 -6.74 -20.35 2.14
N ILE A 48 -5.99 -19.39 1.62
CA ILE A 48 -6.52 -18.24 0.87
C ILE A 48 -5.73 -18.09 -0.42
N TRP A 49 -6.45 -18.02 -1.54
CA TRP A 49 -5.91 -17.73 -2.86
C TRP A 49 -6.33 -16.30 -3.24
N MET A 50 -5.36 -15.40 -3.35
CA MET A 50 -5.60 -13.99 -3.58
C MET A 50 -5.10 -13.59 -4.98
N HIS A 51 -5.96 -12.90 -5.75
CA HIS A 51 -5.64 -12.45 -7.10
C HIS A 51 -5.79 -10.95 -7.22
N ASN A 52 -4.70 -10.26 -7.56
CA ASN A 52 -4.73 -8.84 -7.90
C ASN A 52 -4.87 -8.65 -9.41
N ASN A 53 -5.44 -7.50 -9.78
CA ASN A 53 -5.52 -7.10 -11.18
C ASN A 53 -4.22 -6.43 -11.64
N PHE A 54 -4.14 -6.02 -12.90
CA PHE A 54 -2.94 -5.50 -13.53
C PHE A 54 -2.70 -4.02 -13.21
N LEU A 55 -1.43 -3.66 -13.19
CA LEU A 55 -0.97 -2.31 -13.43
C LEU A 55 -0.90 -2.11 -14.95
N VAL A 56 -1.69 -1.18 -15.47
CA VAL A 56 -1.76 -0.88 -16.90
C VAL A 56 -1.24 0.52 -17.17
N GLU A 57 -0.68 0.73 -18.34
CA GLU A 57 -0.28 2.03 -18.82
C GLU A 57 -1.28 2.47 -19.90
N ARG A 58 -1.51 3.77 -20.06
CA ARG A 58 -2.47 4.33 -21.01
C ARG A 58 -2.25 3.87 -22.46
N SER A 59 -1.03 3.47 -22.79
CA SER A 59 -0.62 2.89 -24.08
C SER A 59 -0.92 1.39 -24.21
N GLY A 60 -1.44 0.73 -23.16
CA GLY A 60 -1.70 -0.70 -23.11
C GLY A 60 -0.91 -1.44 -22.03
N LYS A 61 -0.92 -2.78 -22.09
CA LYS A 61 -0.22 -3.63 -21.10
C LYS A 61 1.28 -3.33 -21.11
N MET A 62 1.84 -2.96 -19.97
CA MET A 62 3.29 -2.81 -19.82
C MET A 62 4.00 -4.10 -20.18
N SER A 63 4.84 -4.06 -21.23
CA SER A 63 5.62 -5.22 -21.64
C SER A 63 7.11 -4.99 -21.46
N LYS A 64 7.84 -6.07 -21.15
CA LYS A 64 9.31 -6.04 -21.06
C LYS A 64 9.99 -5.64 -22.39
N SER A 65 9.28 -5.75 -23.51
CA SER A 65 9.78 -5.45 -24.86
C SER A 65 9.76 -3.97 -25.22
N SER A 66 9.12 -3.10 -24.44
CA SER A 66 9.06 -1.65 -24.71
C SER A 66 10.31 -0.86 -24.27
N GLY A 67 11.33 -1.53 -23.73
CA GLY A 67 12.62 -0.92 -23.37
C GLY A 67 12.65 -0.14 -22.05
N GLU A 68 11.57 0.49 -21.64
CA GLU A 68 11.42 1.14 -20.34
C GLU A 68 10.48 0.31 -19.45
N PHE A 69 11.00 -0.72 -18.82
CA PHE A 69 10.26 -1.45 -17.81
C PHE A 69 10.18 -0.63 -16.52
N LEU A 70 8.98 -0.33 -16.04
CA LEU A 70 8.76 0.40 -14.78
C LEU A 70 9.27 -0.42 -13.58
N ARG A 71 10.53 -0.25 -13.28
CA ARG A 71 11.14 -0.71 -12.03
C ARG A 71 11.04 0.38 -10.98
N LEU A 72 10.96 0.02 -9.71
CA LEU A 72 10.93 0.99 -8.61
C LEU A 72 12.12 1.97 -8.69
N GLN A 73 13.30 1.49 -9.12
CA GLN A 73 14.47 2.33 -9.31
C GLN A 73 14.23 3.46 -10.31
N LEU A 74 13.48 3.23 -11.39
CA LEU A 74 13.15 4.28 -12.36
C LEU A 74 12.36 5.43 -11.72
N LEU A 75 11.46 5.13 -10.77
CA LEU A 75 10.73 6.15 -10.03
C LEU A 75 11.68 6.99 -9.17
N VAL A 76 12.59 6.33 -8.48
CA VAL A 76 13.64 6.98 -7.65
C VAL A 76 14.54 7.86 -8.53
N ASP A 77 15.02 7.35 -9.67
CA ASP A 77 15.87 8.07 -10.62
C ASP A 77 15.19 9.33 -11.18
N LYS A 78 13.85 9.31 -11.28
CA LYS A 78 13.03 10.46 -11.68
C LYS A 78 12.64 11.38 -10.50
N GLY A 79 13.09 11.09 -9.28
CA GLY A 79 12.86 11.92 -8.10
C GLY A 79 11.56 11.63 -7.34
N TYR A 80 10.93 10.49 -7.58
CA TYR A 80 9.73 10.08 -6.85
C TYR A 80 10.07 9.17 -5.68
N HIS A 81 9.53 9.48 -4.52
CA HIS A 81 9.67 8.63 -3.35
C HIS A 81 8.86 7.32 -3.51
N PRO A 82 9.41 6.15 -3.15
CA PRO A 82 8.70 4.86 -3.27
C PRO A 82 7.32 4.82 -2.60
N LEU A 83 7.15 5.51 -1.48
CA LEU A 83 5.86 5.58 -0.79
C LEU A 83 4.80 6.37 -1.57
N ALA A 84 5.18 7.22 -2.53
CA ALA A 84 4.21 7.83 -3.44
C ALA A 84 3.56 6.77 -4.35
N TYR A 85 4.35 5.81 -4.82
CA TYR A 85 3.82 4.68 -5.58
C TYR A 85 2.95 3.77 -4.70
N ARG A 86 3.41 3.47 -3.47
CA ARG A 86 2.57 2.75 -2.50
C ARG A 86 1.22 3.45 -2.28
N LEU A 87 1.23 4.76 -2.06
CA LEU A 87 -0.01 5.53 -1.88
C LEU A 87 -0.90 5.46 -3.13
N MET A 88 -0.31 5.57 -4.33
CA MET A 88 -1.05 5.42 -5.59
C MET A 88 -1.73 4.05 -5.68
N CYS A 89 -1.05 2.97 -5.31
CA CYS A 89 -1.65 1.63 -5.27
C CYS A 89 -2.78 1.52 -4.24
N LEU A 90 -2.63 2.12 -3.05
CA LEU A 90 -3.63 2.08 -1.99
C LEU A 90 -4.91 2.88 -2.31
N GLN A 91 -4.88 3.75 -3.33
CA GLN A 91 -6.04 4.52 -3.79
C GLN A 91 -7.03 3.69 -4.63
N ALA A 92 -6.64 2.52 -5.08
CA ALA A 92 -7.47 1.61 -5.85
C ALA A 92 -7.64 0.28 -5.11
N HIS A 93 -8.75 -0.40 -5.37
CA HIS A 93 -8.93 -1.76 -4.88
C HIS A 93 -8.03 -2.72 -5.67
N TYR A 94 -7.37 -3.67 -5.00
CA TYR A 94 -6.41 -4.58 -5.63
C TYR A 94 -7.00 -5.46 -6.75
N ARG A 95 -8.32 -5.67 -6.75
CA ARG A 95 -9.05 -6.39 -7.81
C ARG A 95 -9.33 -5.54 -9.04
N SER A 96 -9.14 -4.22 -8.96
CA SER A 96 -9.32 -3.31 -10.09
C SER A 96 -8.03 -3.10 -10.84
N GLU A 97 -8.13 -2.87 -12.15
CA GLU A 97 -6.97 -2.40 -12.91
C GLU A 97 -6.53 -1.05 -12.37
N LEU A 98 -5.22 -0.88 -12.20
CA LEU A 98 -4.62 0.38 -11.80
C LEU A 98 -3.90 0.99 -13.00
N GLU A 99 -4.39 2.12 -13.49
CA GLU A 99 -3.71 2.88 -14.55
C GLU A 99 -2.55 3.66 -13.94
N PHE A 100 -1.34 3.37 -14.44
CA PHE A 100 -0.15 4.14 -14.11
C PHE A 100 -0.05 5.37 -15.02
N SER A 101 0.18 6.53 -14.40
CA SER A 101 0.62 7.74 -15.11
C SER A 101 1.57 8.54 -14.23
N TRP A 102 2.47 9.30 -14.86
CA TRP A 102 3.40 10.18 -14.12
C TRP A 102 2.65 11.29 -13.39
N GLU A 103 1.55 11.80 -13.98
CA GLU A 103 0.66 12.75 -13.33
C GLU A 103 -0.01 12.15 -12.09
N GLY A 104 -0.52 10.92 -12.20
CA GLY A 104 -1.11 10.19 -11.07
C GLY A 104 -0.12 9.95 -9.94
N LEU A 105 1.12 9.57 -10.28
CA LEU A 105 2.20 9.42 -9.31
C LEU A 105 2.58 10.76 -8.66
N GLY A 106 2.63 11.85 -9.42
CA GLY A 106 2.87 13.21 -8.91
C GLY A 106 1.77 13.68 -7.97
N ALA A 107 0.51 13.39 -8.30
CA ALA A 107 -0.64 13.67 -7.44
C ALA A 107 -0.56 12.88 -6.13
N ALA A 108 -0.20 11.58 -6.19
CA ALA A 108 0.00 10.75 -5.01
C ALA A 108 1.15 11.27 -4.13
N LEU A 109 2.27 11.69 -4.72
CA LEU A 109 3.38 12.31 -3.98
C LEU A 109 2.93 13.60 -3.28
N THR A 110 2.15 14.43 -3.95
CA THR A 110 1.63 15.68 -3.38
C THR A 110 0.68 15.40 -2.21
N ARG A 111 -0.19 14.38 -2.36
CA ARG A 111 -1.10 13.91 -1.31
C ARG A 111 -0.32 13.41 -0.10
N LEU A 112 0.69 12.55 -0.31
CA LEU A 112 1.56 12.04 0.75
C LEU A 112 2.28 13.18 1.49
N LYS A 113 2.86 14.15 0.76
CA LYS A 113 3.50 15.32 1.36
C LYS A 113 2.57 16.10 2.29
N ARG A 114 1.31 16.28 1.89
CA ARG A 114 0.31 16.97 2.74
C ARG A 114 0.03 16.19 4.02
N MET A 115 -0.11 14.89 3.96
CA MET A 115 -0.34 14.03 5.13
C MET A 115 0.88 14.06 6.06
N VAL A 116 2.08 13.84 5.53
CA VAL A 116 3.33 13.87 6.31
C VAL A 116 3.51 15.23 6.99
N MET A 117 3.31 16.35 6.28
CA MET A 117 3.42 17.69 6.89
C MET A 117 2.38 17.93 7.99
N ALA A 118 1.13 17.47 7.79
CA ALA A 118 0.08 17.61 8.80
C ALA A 118 0.42 16.82 10.06
N VAL A 119 0.93 15.59 9.90
CA VAL A 119 1.33 14.72 11.01
C VAL A 119 2.60 15.24 11.70
N ALA A 120 3.58 15.73 10.95
CA ALA A 120 4.80 16.34 11.51
C ALA A 120 4.45 17.58 12.38
N ASN A 121 3.58 18.46 11.89
CA ASN A 121 3.08 19.60 12.67
C ASN A 121 2.32 19.15 13.93
N LEU A 122 1.56 18.07 13.85
CA LEU A 122 0.84 17.53 14.99
C LEU A 122 1.81 16.95 16.02
N ARG A 123 2.84 16.20 15.59
CA ARG A 123 3.91 15.66 16.47
C ARG A 123 4.63 16.77 17.24
N ALA A 124 4.88 17.92 16.60
CA ALA A 124 5.55 19.04 17.23
C ALA A 124 4.72 19.71 18.34
N GLN A 125 3.40 19.53 18.35
CA GLN A 125 2.46 20.17 19.28
C GLN A 125 1.89 19.22 20.32
N ALA A 126 1.93 17.91 20.04
CA ALA A 126 1.27 16.91 20.85
C ALA A 126 2.14 16.44 22.01
N GLN A 127 1.51 16.21 23.14
CA GLN A 127 2.05 15.29 24.14
C GLN A 127 1.62 13.86 23.77
N PRO A 128 2.53 12.89 23.81
CA PRO A 128 2.19 11.52 23.45
C PRO A 128 1.06 10.98 24.33
N ALA A 129 -0.05 10.54 23.72
CA ALA A 129 -1.04 9.71 24.38
C ALA A 129 -0.72 8.25 24.17
N ALA A 130 -1.01 7.42 25.17
CA ALA A 130 -0.72 5.98 25.13
C ALA A 130 -1.66 5.22 24.18
N ALA A 131 -2.86 5.76 23.90
CA ALA A 131 -3.89 5.13 23.07
C ALA A 131 -4.81 6.16 22.42
N PRO A 132 -5.57 5.78 21.38
CA PRO A 132 -6.69 6.56 20.86
C PRO A 132 -7.74 6.82 21.96
N GLY A 133 -8.32 8.03 21.93
CA GLY A 133 -9.45 8.35 22.83
C GLY A 133 -10.81 7.93 22.25
N PRO A 134 -11.88 7.84 23.07
CA PRO A 134 -13.20 7.37 22.65
C PRO A 134 -13.83 8.16 21.49
N ARG A 135 -13.41 9.40 21.30
CA ARG A 135 -13.86 10.24 20.19
C ARG A 135 -13.44 9.69 18.83
N PHE A 136 -12.41 8.86 18.80
CA PHE A 136 -11.85 8.27 17.58
C PHE A 136 -12.39 6.86 17.30
N ASP A 137 -13.13 6.24 18.22
CA ASP A 137 -13.70 4.90 18.05
C ASP A 137 -14.49 4.76 16.74
N PRO A 138 -15.40 5.70 16.35
CA PRO A 138 -16.15 5.58 15.10
C PRO A 138 -15.25 5.60 13.85
N PHE A 139 -14.11 6.25 13.91
CA PHE A 139 -13.15 6.25 12.79
C PHE A 139 -12.36 4.94 12.74
N LEU A 140 -11.96 4.40 13.89
CA LEU A 140 -11.28 3.11 13.97
C LEU A 140 -12.20 1.97 13.51
N GLU A 141 -13.47 1.98 13.93
CA GLU A 141 -14.46 1.01 13.47
C GLU A 141 -14.69 1.07 11.95
N ARG A 142 -14.81 2.28 11.38
CA ARG A 142 -14.94 2.45 9.92
C ARG A 142 -13.69 2.02 9.17
N PHE A 143 -12.52 2.30 9.73
CA PHE A 143 -11.25 1.89 9.15
C PHE A 143 -11.12 0.36 9.17
N ASP A 144 -11.39 -0.26 10.31
CA ASP A 144 -11.35 -1.71 10.47
C ASP A 144 -12.36 -2.41 9.55
N ALA A 145 -13.59 -1.89 9.48
CA ALA A 145 -14.59 -2.39 8.56
C ALA A 145 -14.11 -2.33 7.10
N ALA A 146 -13.45 -1.24 6.69
CA ALA A 146 -12.95 -1.09 5.33
C ALA A 146 -11.82 -2.07 5.00
N VAL A 147 -10.84 -2.26 5.91
CA VAL A 147 -9.74 -3.21 5.66
C VAL A 147 -10.21 -4.66 5.80
N SER A 148 -11.25 -4.93 6.58
CA SER A 148 -11.86 -6.25 6.73
C SER A 148 -12.79 -6.61 5.58
N ASP A 149 -13.25 -5.62 4.80
CA ASP A 149 -14.06 -5.81 3.59
C ASP A 149 -13.15 -5.94 2.37
N ASP A 150 -12.56 -7.11 2.21
CA ASP A 150 -11.69 -7.48 1.08
C ASP A 150 -10.54 -6.48 0.83
N LEU A 151 -9.94 -5.96 1.90
CA LEU A 151 -8.82 -5.01 1.85
C LEU A 151 -9.15 -3.71 1.08
N ASN A 152 -10.30 -3.11 1.35
CA ASN A 152 -10.71 -1.86 0.71
C ASN A 152 -9.88 -0.66 1.20
N THR A 153 -8.62 -0.63 0.77
CA THR A 153 -7.64 0.38 1.17
C THR A 153 -8.02 1.79 0.71
N ALA A 154 -8.80 1.92 -0.36
CA ALA A 154 -9.27 3.22 -0.85
C ALA A 154 -10.20 3.90 0.18
N ILE A 155 -11.14 3.15 0.76
CA ILE A 155 -12.01 3.65 1.84
C ILE A 155 -11.18 3.86 3.12
N ALA A 156 -10.34 2.90 3.51
CA ALA A 156 -9.49 3.03 4.68
C ALA A 156 -8.60 4.29 4.63
N LEU A 157 -8.01 4.59 3.47
CA LEU A 157 -7.24 5.80 3.24
C LEU A 157 -8.07 7.08 3.43
N THR A 158 -9.32 7.07 2.97
CA THR A 158 -10.24 8.21 3.15
C THR A 158 -10.49 8.45 4.64
N VAL A 159 -10.74 7.40 5.42
CA VAL A 159 -10.94 7.49 6.88
C VAL A 159 -9.69 8.03 7.58
N LEU A 160 -8.51 7.54 7.21
CA LEU A 160 -7.24 8.04 7.74
C LEU A 160 -7.07 9.54 7.47
N GLU A 161 -7.39 10.01 6.26
CA GLU A 161 -7.32 11.44 5.92
C GLU A 161 -8.36 12.29 6.66
N GLU A 162 -9.56 11.76 6.88
CA GLU A 162 -10.53 12.42 7.73
C GLU A 162 -9.97 12.67 9.13
N VAL A 163 -9.33 11.65 9.74
CA VAL A 163 -8.66 11.79 11.05
C VAL A 163 -7.53 12.82 10.99
N VAL A 164 -6.68 12.76 9.98
CA VAL A 164 -5.60 13.75 9.78
C VAL A 164 -6.16 15.17 9.67
N GLY A 165 -7.33 15.34 9.04
CA GLY A 165 -8.01 16.64 8.85
C GLY A 165 -8.78 17.16 10.06
N LEU A 166 -9.06 16.34 11.09
CA LEU A 166 -9.83 16.75 12.27
C LEU A 166 -9.18 17.93 13.01
N LYS A 167 -10.02 18.86 13.41
CA LYS A 167 -9.63 20.05 14.20
C LYS A 167 -10.29 20.00 15.57
N LYS A 168 -9.71 20.71 16.55
CA LYS A 168 -10.26 20.84 17.91
C LYS A 168 -10.46 19.48 18.61
N VAL A 169 -9.49 18.59 18.44
CA VAL A 169 -9.38 17.30 19.13
C VAL A 169 -8.05 17.24 19.87
N ASP A 170 -7.93 16.33 20.84
CA ASP A 170 -6.66 16.11 21.52
C ASP A 170 -5.60 15.63 20.51
N ALA A 171 -4.43 16.26 20.54
CA ALA A 171 -3.38 16.03 19.56
C ALA A 171 -2.67 14.69 19.79
N GLY A 172 -2.52 14.27 21.05
CA GLY A 172 -1.90 12.99 21.40
C GLY A 172 -2.78 11.80 21.01
N GLU A 173 -4.07 11.86 21.37
CA GLU A 173 -5.05 10.82 20.98
C GLU A 173 -5.17 10.71 19.46
N LYS A 174 -5.16 11.85 18.76
CA LYS A 174 -5.18 11.88 17.29
C LYS A 174 -3.94 11.23 16.70
N LEU A 175 -2.75 11.49 17.24
CA LEU A 175 -1.51 10.82 16.80
C LEU A 175 -1.56 9.32 17.05
N ALA A 176 -2.04 8.88 18.23
CA ALA A 176 -2.19 7.47 18.54
C ALA A 176 -3.15 6.78 17.54
N THR A 177 -4.23 7.45 17.15
CA THR A 177 -5.18 6.95 16.15
C THR A 177 -4.53 6.84 14.77
N ILE A 178 -3.81 7.88 14.33
CA ILE A 178 -3.07 7.87 13.06
C ILE A 178 -2.03 6.74 13.06
N ALA A 179 -1.32 6.54 14.19
CA ALA A 179 -0.35 5.46 14.34
C ALA A 179 -0.97 4.09 14.16
N ALA A 180 -2.14 3.84 14.78
CA ALA A 180 -2.86 2.58 14.64
C ALA A 180 -3.27 2.31 13.18
N MET A 181 -3.79 3.32 12.48
CA MET A 181 -4.17 3.20 11.07
C MET A 181 -2.96 3.06 10.16
N ASP A 182 -1.89 3.83 10.39
CA ASP A 182 -0.68 3.78 9.57
C ASP A 182 0.13 2.50 9.75
N ALA A 183 -0.01 1.83 10.88
CA ALA A 183 0.56 0.49 11.08
C ALA A 183 0.02 -0.53 10.04
N VAL A 184 -1.21 -0.35 9.56
CA VAL A 184 -1.82 -1.14 8.48
C VAL A 184 -1.46 -0.57 7.11
N MET A 185 -1.59 0.75 6.91
CA MET A 185 -1.36 1.40 5.63
C MET A 185 0.13 1.43 5.24
N GLY A 186 1.04 1.52 6.21
CA GLY A 186 2.49 1.47 6.01
C GLY A 186 3.02 2.65 5.20
N LEU A 187 2.53 3.85 5.47
CA LEU A 187 2.96 5.09 4.80
C LEU A 187 4.08 5.82 5.54
N GLY A 188 4.41 5.38 6.77
CA GLY A 188 5.48 5.96 7.56
C GLY A 188 5.19 7.36 8.10
N LEU A 189 3.91 7.73 8.26
CA LEU A 189 3.47 9.09 8.59
C LEU A 189 4.03 9.60 9.92
N LEU A 190 4.28 8.69 10.86
CA LEU A 190 4.76 9.02 12.22
C LEU A 190 6.26 9.27 12.30
N THR A 191 7.02 8.87 11.30
CA THR A 191 8.49 8.92 11.32
C THR A 191 9.09 9.84 10.28
N MET A 192 8.33 10.18 9.24
CA MET A 192 8.81 11.01 8.13
C MET A 192 8.54 12.48 8.34
N ASP A 193 9.41 13.28 7.74
CA ASP A 193 9.25 14.72 7.52
C ASP A 193 9.24 15.03 6.01
N ARG A 194 8.96 16.29 5.67
CA ARG A 194 8.87 16.72 4.27
C ARG A 194 10.18 16.47 3.50
N THR A 195 11.31 16.60 4.16
CA THR A 195 12.65 16.40 3.59
C THR A 195 12.89 14.97 3.16
N ASP A 196 12.37 14.00 3.92
CA ASP A 196 12.53 12.58 3.61
C ASP A 196 11.87 12.19 2.29
N LEU A 197 10.82 12.93 1.89
CA LEU A 197 10.12 12.73 0.62
C LEU A 197 10.81 13.42 -0.58
N ARG A 198 11.94 14.11 -0.36
CA ARG A 198 12.72 14.71 -1.42
C ARG A 198 13.75 13.71 -1.92
N ILE A 199 13.55 13.26 -3.14
CA ILE A 199 14.55 12.47 -3.86
C ILE A 199 15.09 13.33 -4.99
N ARG A 200 16.42 13.44 -5.08
CA ARG A 200 17.07 14.13 -6.17
C ARG A 200 17.02 13.25 -7.42
N PRO A 201 16.46 13.74 -8.55
CA PRO A 201 16.52 12.99 -9.79
C PRO A 201 17.97 12.72 -10.22
N ALA A 202 18.24 11.52 -10.74
CA ALA A 202 19.59 11.14 -11.19
C ALA A 202 20.12 12.06 -12.30
N ALA A 203 19.23 12.63 -13.12
CA ALA A 203 19.56 13.56 -14.20
C ALA A 203 19.62 15.04 -13.74
N ALA A 204 19.49 15.34 -12.43
CA ALA A 204 19.53 16.72 -11.95
C ALA A 204 20.95 17.30 -12.04
N THR A 205 21.09 18.40 -12.78
CA THR A 205 22.36 19.13 -12.96
C THR A 205 22.61 20.19 -11.87
N ILE A 206 21.54 20.68 -11.21
CA ILE A 206 21.62 21.69 -10.15
C ILE A 206 22.11 21.03 -8.86
N THR A 207 23.10 21.59 -8.20
CA THR A 207 23.62 21.09 -6.91
C THR A 207 22.71 21.46 -5.74
N GLU A 208 22.78 20.75 -4.61
CA GLU A 208 22.01 21.10 -3.40
C GLU A 208 22.34 22.49 -2.89
N ALA A 209 23.60 22.90 -2.95
CA ALA A 209 24.05 24.24 -2.55
C ALA A 209 23.43 25.36 -3.41
N GLU A 210 23.11 25.10 -4.68
CA GLU A 210 22.43 26.05 -5.57
C GLU A 210 20.91 26.11 -5.32
N ILE A 211 20.35 25.14 -4.61
CA ILE A 211 18.92 25.11 -4.24
C ILE A 211 18.70 25.84 -2.91
N GLU A 212 19.71 25.88 -2.03
CA GLU A 212 19.66 26.50 -0.71
C GLU A 212 20.04 28.00 -0.73
N ALA A 213 20.59 28.48 -1.84
CA ALA A 213 20.96 29.89 -2.06
C ALA A 213 19.80 30.71 -2.64
#